data_5b89663e006a871cb4aaa6c60f70ab3e
#
_entry.id   5b89663e006a871cb4aaa6c60f70ab3e
#
_cell.length_a   1.000
_cell.length_b   1.000
_cell.length_c   1.000
_cell.angle_alpha   90.00
_cell.angle_beta   90.00
_cell.angle_gamma   90.00
#
_symmetry.space_group_name_H-M   'P 1'
#
loop_
_entity.id
_entity.type
_entity.pdbx_description
1 polymer ?
#
loop_
_entity_poly.entity_id
_entity_poly.type
_entity_poly.pdbx_seq_one_letter_code
_entity_poly.pdbx_strand_id
1 'polypeptide(L)'
;MYSPELGGHVPLHGERMETSLKGLYVAGNITGIESGLVAMAQGRLAAASMVHAAGLGGAKGEQRVQEAIREVDFTRKHALIQFHPGITEARTQLYQQWEQTCGSGV
;
A
#
# COMPACT_ATOMS: atom_id res chain seq x y z
N MET A 1 9.57 -8.65 4.73
CA MET A 1 8.87 -9.93 4.53
C MET A 1 9.30 -10.53 3.21
N TYR A 2 9.53 -11.83 3.18
CA TYR A 2 9.86 -12.54 1.94
C TYR A 2 8.58 -13.13 1.34
N SER A 3 8.34 -12.86 0.06
CA SER A 3 7.21 -13.42 -0.66
C SER A 3 7.58 -13.62 -2.13
N PRO A 4 7.68 -14.86 -2.60
CA PRO A 4 7.95 -15.11 -4.03
C PRO A 4 6.89 -14.50 -4.93
N GLU A 5 5.64 -14.47 -4.49
CA GLU A 5 4.52 -13.92 -5.23
C GLU A 5 4.66 -12.40 -5.44
N LEU A 6 5.32 -11.72 -4.52
CA LEU A 6 5.57 -10.28 -4.61
C LEU A 6 6.96 -9.96 -5.19
N GLY A 7 7.70 -10.98 -5.61
CA GLY A 7 8.99 -10.79 -6.25
C GLY A 7 10.20 -10.95 -5.33
N GLY A 8 10.00 -11.40 -4.08
CA GLY A 8 11.10 -11.66 -3.15
C GLY A 8 10.91 -10.93 -1.83
N HIS A 9 11.97 -10.29 -1.34
CA HIS A 9 11.89 -9.52 -0.12
C HIS A 9 11.20 -8.18 -0.36
N VAL A 10 10.15 -7.89 0.41
CA VAL A 10 9.42 -6.62 0.33
C VAL A 10 9.32 -6.02 1.72
N PRO A 11 9.32 -4.68 1.84
CA PRO A 11 9.14 -4.05 3.14
C PRO A 11 7.75 -4.33 3.68
N LEU A 12 7.66 -4.57 4.97
CA LEU A 12 6.37 -4.72 5.64
C LEU A 12 5.67 -3.36 5.63
N HIS A 13 4.44 -3.32 5.11
CA HIS A 13 3.66 -2.08 5.08
C HIS A 13 2.17 -2.39 5.14
N GLY A 14 1.39 -1.39 5.58
CA GLY A 14 -0.05 -1.50 5.64
C GLY A 14 -0.74 -1.04 4.36
N GLU A 15 -2.05 -1.05 4.40
CA GLU A 15 -2.87 -0.66 3.25
C GLU A 15 -2.64 0.80 2.83
N ARG A 16 -2.24 1.66 3.76
CA ARG A 16 -1.96 3.08 3.49
C ARG A 16 -0.51 3.35 3.14
N MET A 17 0.27 2.31 2.86
CA MET A 17 1.67 2.38 2.43
C MET A 17 2.65 2.74 3.54
N GLU A 18 2.21 2.77 4.80
CA GLU A 18 3.12 3.03 5.93
C GLU A 18 3.88 1.77 6.30
N THR A 19 5.21 1.92 6.55
CA THR A 19 6.07 0.81 6.96
C THR A 19 5.97 0.55 8.45
N SER A 20 6.81 -0.36 8.96
CA SER A 20 6.93 -0.61 10.39
C SER A 20 7.56 0.56 11.15
N LEU A 21 8.23 1.47 10.45
CA LEU A 21 8.74 2.71 11.05
C LEU A 21 7.70 3.80 10.85
N LYS A 22 7.14 4.28 11.95
CA LYS A 22 6.12 5.32 11.91
C LYS A 22 6.62 6.55 11.15
N GLY A 23 5.81 7.01 10.20
CA GLY A 23 6.13 8.17 9.38
C GLY A 23 6.94 7.86 8.13
N LEU A 24 7.37 6.61 7.94
CA LEU A 24 8.08 6.19 6.74
C LEU A 24 7.12 5.40 5.83
N TYR A 25 6.96 5.86 4.61
CA TYR A 25 6.03 5.29 3.63
C TYR A 25 6.80 4.73 2.44
N VAL A 26 6.22 3.75 1.76
CA VAL A 26 6.78 3.14 0.54
C VAL A 26 5.71 3.08 -0.54
N ALA A 27 6.13 3.08 -1.80
CA ALA A 27 5.21 2.94 -2.93
C ALA A 27 5.98 2.41 -4.14
N GLY A 28 5.25 1.81 -5.08
CA GLY A 28 5.81 1.33 -6.33
C GLY A 28 6.38 -0.08 -6.21
N ASN A 29 7.30 -0.41 -7.10
CA ASN A 29 7.80 -1.78 -7.22
C ASN A 29 8.55 -2.30 -5.99
N ILE A 30 8.97 -1.44 -5.10
CA ILE A 30 9.56 -1.87 -3.82
C ILE A 30 8.56 -2.65 -2.97
N THR A 31 7.26 -2.43 -3.18
CA THR A 31 6.19 -3.13 -2.44
C THR A 31 5.81 -4.46 -3.09
N GLY A 32 6.49 -4.85 -4.15
CA GLY A 32 6.21 -6.02 -4.96
C GLY A 32 6.06 -5.61 -6.41
N ILE A 33 6.07 -6.59 -7.31
CA ILE A 33 5.97 -6.32 -8.75
C ILE A 33 4.58 -5.79 -9.07
N GLU A 34 4.51 -4.59 -9.64
CA GLU A 34 3.26 -3.92 -9.99
C GLU A 34 3.40 -3.24 -11.36
N SER A 35 2.27 -3.00 -12.03
CA SER A 35 2.28 -2.17 -13.24
C SER A 35 2.62 -0.72 -12.91
N GLY A 36 3.09 0.03 -13.90
CA GLY A 36 3.40 1.44 -13.71
C GLY A 36 2.21 2.26 -13.23
N LEU A 37 1.01 1.95 -13.72
CA LEU A 37 -0.20 2.67 -13.31
C LEU A 37 -0.53 2.40 -11.83
N VAL A 38 -0.36 1.15 -11.37
CA VAL A 38 -0.56 0.81 -9.97
C VAL A 38 0.49 1.49 -9.11
N ALA A 39 1.75 1.51 -9.55
CA ALA A 39 2.82 2.18 -8.82
C ALA A 39 2.52 3.67 -8.63
N MET A 40 2.01 4.34 -9.67
CA MET A 40 1.61 5.75 -9.59
C MET A 40 0.44 5.95 -8.61
N ALA A 41 -0.55 5.08 -8.64
CA ALA A 41 -1.68 5.14 -7.72
C ALA A 41 -1.22 4.94 -6.27
N GLN A 42 -0.27 4.03 -6.03
CA GLN A 42 0.34 3.84 -4.72
C GLN A 42 1.07 5.09 -4.25
N GLY A 43 1.75 5.78 -5.15
CA GLY A 43 2.41 7.05 -4.81
C GLY A 43 1.43 8.10 -4.33
N ARG A 44 0.28 8.22 -5.01
CA ARG A 44 -0.77 9.14 -4.59
C ARG A 44 -1.37 8.73 -3.23
N LEU A 45 -1.55 7.44 -3.00
CA LEU A 45 -2.05 6.94 -1.73
C LEU A 45 -1.07 7.22 -0.60
N ALA A 46 0.22 6.98 -0.82
CA ALA A 46 1.24 7.26 0.18
C ALA A 46 1.24 8.75 0.55
N ALA A 47 1.18 9.62 -0.46
CA ALA A 47 1.16 11.07 -0.24
C ALA A 47 -0.08 11.52 0.54
N ALA A 48 -1.27 11.03 0.16
CA ALA A 48 -2.51 11.35 0.88
C ALA A 48 -2.46 10.88 2.32
N SER A 49 -1.90 9.69 2.55
CA SER A 49 -1.77 9.11 3.90
C SER A 49 -0.81 9.93 4.76
N MET A 50 0.32 10.34 4.18
CA MET A 50 1.30 11.18 4.90
C MET A 50 0.71 12.52 5.30
N VAL A 51 0.01 13.18 4.38
CA VAL A 51 -0.62 14.48 4.64
C VAL A 51 -1.66 14.36 5.75
N HIS A 52 -2.50 13.32 5.68
CA HIS A 52 -3.52 13.09 6.70
C HIS A 52 -2.89 12.78 8.07
N ALA A 53 -1.89 11.91 8.09
CA ALA A 53 -1.22 11.53 9.34
C ALA A 53 -0.51 12.72 10.00
N ALA A 54 -0.02 13.66 9.20
CA ALA A 54 0.64 14.87 9.70
C ALA A 54 -0.36 15.94 10.17
N GLY A 55 -1.66 15.70 10.03
CA GLY A 55 -2.69 16.66 10.41
C GLY A 55 -2.88 17.81 9.45
N LEU A 56 -2.33 17.71 8.23
CA LEU A 56 -2.36 18.77 7.24
C LEU A 56 -3.49 18.63 6.21
N GLY A 57 -4.21 17.50 6.24
CA GLY A 57 -5.23 17.20 5.24
C GLY A 57 -6.58 17.88 5.44
N GLY A 58 -6.79 18.52 6.59
CA GLY A 58 -8.06 19.15 6.91
C GLY A 58 -9.16 18.14 7.14
N ALA A 59 -10.42 18.59 7.08
CA ALA A 59 -11.59 17.76 7.34
C ALA A 59 -11.79 16.64 6.32
N LYS A 60 -11.21 16.79 5.12
CA LYS A 60 -11.35 15.80 4.05
C LYS A 60 -10.15 14.87 3.92
N GLY A 61 -9.21 14.93 4.86
CA GLY A 61 -7.99 14.12 4.79
C GLY A 61 -8.26 12.64 4.72
N GLU A 62 -9.12 12.12 5.59
CA GLU A 62 -9.47 10.70 5.60
C GLU A 62 -10.23 10.31 4.32
N GLN A 63 -11.12 11.16 3.84
CA GLN A 63 -11.84 10.90 2.59
C GLN A 63 -10.89 10.77 1.42
N ARG A 64 -9.87 11.62 1.34
CA ARG A 64 -8.86 11.54 0.27
C ARG A 64 -8.06 10.25 0.34
N VAL A 65 -7.73 9.79 1.55
CA VAL A 65 -7.06 8.51 1.73
C VAL A 65 -7.94 7.37 1.21
N GLN A 66 -9.22 7.36 1.58
CA GLN A 66 -10.15 6.32 1.13
C GLN A 66 -10.33 6.32 -0.39
N GLU A 67 -10.39 7.48 -1.00
CA GLU A 67 -10.46 7.60 -2.45
C GLU A 67 -9.19 7.05 -3.11
N ALA A 68 -8.03 7.32 -2.54
CA ALA A 68 -6.76 6.82 -3.07
C ALA A 68 -6.65 5.30 -2.93
N ILE A 69 -7.15 4.73 -1.83
CA ILE A 69 -7.22 3.26 -1.67
C ILE A 69 -8.08 2.65 -2.77
N ARG A 70 -9.25 3.24 -3.02
CA ARG A 70 -10.14 2.75 -4.09
C ARG A 70 -9.48 2.84 -5.46
N GLU A 71 -8.72 3.90 -5.70
CA GLU A 71 -7.99 4.05 -6.96
C GLU A 71 -6.95 2.95 -7.16
N VAL A 72 -6.19 2.62 -6.11
CA VAL A 72 -5.22 1.51 -6.18
C VAL A 72 -5.93 0.20 -6.49
N ASP A 73 -7.01 -0.10 -5.76
CA ASP A 73 -7.75 -1.34 -5.96
C ASP A 73 -8.35 -1.42 -7.36
N PHE A 74 -8.95 -0.34 -7.83
CA PHE A 74 -9.54 -0.28 -9.18
C PHE A 74 -8.46 -0.50 -10.25
N THR A 75 -7.35 0.21 -10.13
CA THR A 75 -6.26 0.14 -11.11
C THR A 75 -5.67 -1.26 -11.15
N ARG A 76 -5.50 -1.89 -9.97
CA ARG A 76 -4.94 -3.23 -9.89
C ARG A 76 -5.87 -4.26 -10.52
N LYS A 77 -7.18 -4.15 -10.29
CA LYS A 77 -8.18 -5.07 -10.87
C LYS A 77 -8.25 -4.97 -12.39
N HIS A 78 -7.99 -3.79 -12.93
CA HIS A 78 -8.09 -3.52 -14.36
C HIS A 78 -6.73 -3.51 -15.05
N ALA A 79 -5.66 -3.94 -14.37
CA ALA A 79 -4.34 -4.03 -14.97
C ALA A 79 -4.35 -5.09 -16.08
N LEU A 80 -3.73 -4.75 -17.21
CA LEU A 80 -3.63 -5.67 -18.34
C LEU A 80 -2.68 -6.84 -18.06
N ILE A 81 -1.73 -6.65 -17.14
CA ILE A 81 -0.72 -7.64 -16.80
C ILE A 81 -0.98 -8.13 -15.38
N GLN A 82 -1.11 -9.45 -15.25
CA GLN A 82 -1.20 -10.13 -13.95
C GLN A 82 0.11 -10.88 -13.76
N PHE A 83 0.96 -10.41 -12.86
CA PHE A 83 2.29 -10.95 -12.71
C PHE A 83 2.33 -12.32 -12.03
N HIS A 84 1.43 -12.58 -11.08
CA HIS A 84 1.42 -13.84 -10.36
C HIS A 84 0.02 -14.12 -9.79
N PRO A 85 -0.48 -15.38 -9.93
CA PRO A 85 -1.84 -15.69 -9.43
C PRO A 85 -2.02 -15.49 -7.93
N GLY A 86 -0.97 -15.65 -7.14
CA GLY A 86 -1.03 -15.53 -5.69
C GLY A 86 -0.79 -14.13 -5.15
N ILE A 87 -0.65 -13.12 -6.00
CA ILE A 87 -0.28 -11.77 -5.55
C ILE A 87 -1.31 -11.18 -4.57
N THR A 88 -2.59 -11.33 -4.87
CA THR A 88 -3.65 -10.76 -4.02
C THR A 88 -3.60 -11.36 -2.61
N GLU A 89 -3.44 -12.67 -2.51
CA GLU A 89 -3.37 -13.36 -1.22
C GLU A 89 -2.10 -12.95 -0.46
N ALA A 90 -0.97 -12.90 -1.16
CA ALA A 90 0.30 -12.53 -0.55
C ALA A 90 0.24 -11.11 -0.01
N ARG A 91 -0.40 -10.19 -0.74
CA ARG A 91 -0.55 -8.81 -0.30
C ARG A 91 -1.49 -8.69 0.90
N THR A 92 -2.55 -9.47 0.93
CA THR A 92 -3.44 -9.54 2.08
C THR A 92 -2.69 -10.01 3.33
N GLN A 93 -1.86 -11.05 3.20
CA GLN A 93 -1.03 -11.53 4.30
C GLN A 93 -0.05 -10.46 4.77
N LEU A 94 0.54 -9.73 3.84
CA LEU A 94 1.46 -8.62 4.17
C LEU A 94 0.77 -7.57 5.04
N TYR A 95 -0.43 -7.15 4.65
CA TYR A 95 -1.19 -6.15 5.40
C TYR A 95 -1.58 -6.67 6.78
N GLN A 96 -2.00 -7.93 6.88
CA GLN A 96 -2.35 -8.54 8.16
C GLN A 96 -1.15 -8.60 9.08
N GLN A 97 0.01 -8.98 8.56
CA GLN A 97 1.22 -9.04 9.36
C GLN A 97 1.65 -7.66 9.84
N TRP A 98 1.54 -6.64 8.98
CA TRP A 98 1.83 -5.27 9.38
C TRP A 98 0.91 -4.83 10.52
N GLU A 99 -0.38 -5.10 10.40
CA GLU A 99 -1.36 -4.72 11.41
C GLU A 99 -1.08 -5.39 12.75
N GLN A 100 -0.73 -6.67 12.74
CA GLN A 100 -0.38 -7.40 13.96
C GLN A 100 0.89 -6.89 14.60
N THR A 101 1.85 -6.43 13.79
CA THR A 101 3.17 -6.00 14.28
C THR A 101 3.18 -4.56 14.75
N CYS A 102 2.52 -3.66 14.02
CA CYS A 102 2.65 -2.22 14.25
C CYS A 102 1.40 -1.40 13.99
N GLY A 103 0.40 -1.98 13.34
CA GLY A 103 -0.81 -1.25 12.95
C GLY A 103 -1.91 -1.24 13.99
N SER A 104 -1.80 -2.00 15.06
CA SER A 104 -2.89 -2.17 16.04
C SER A 104 -2.95 -1.06 17.08
N GLY A 105 -2.48 0.09 16.74
CA GLY A 105 -2.73 1.28 17.52
C GLY A 105 -1.89 1.46 18.75
N VAL A 106 -0.83 0.92 18.74
CA VAL A 106 0.02 1.15 19.86
C VAL A 106 0.64 2.52 19.84
#